data_7dddcce477112cc1916519d73e9e772f
#
_entry.id   7dddcce477112cc1916519d73e9e772f
#
_cell.length_a   1.000
_cell.length_b   1.000
_cell.length_c   1.000
_cell.angle_alpha   90.00
_cell.angle_beta   90.00
_cell.angle_gamma   90.00
#
_symmetry.space_group_name_H-M   'P 1'
#
loop_
_entity.id
_entity.type
_entity.pdbx_description
1 polymer ?
#
loop_
_entity_poly.entity_id
_entity_poly.type
_entity_poly.pdbx_seq_one_letter_code
_entity_poly.pdbx_strand_id
1 'polypeptide(L)'
;MRNYSRAFSRISMSQKAYARAGVDIDLGNRVKATLPELLAATKRPEVLGKVGGFGGLFALNTRKYKEPILVSSVDGVGTKLKIAFAMDRHDTIGQDLVNHCVNDIAVLGAEPLFFLDYLGTGKLEPHVFTEIIKGFAKACADNRCSLIGGETAQMPGFYQKGEYDVSGTIVGVVEKSAMLDGKQIKPGDAVIGIESSGLHTNGYSLARKIFFEDLGLKPTTKVKELGGNRIGDELLKVHVSYGPVVQKLIKKFNATGKPRAVKGLAHITGGGLIDNIPRVLPKNCDVVIRKGSWDMLPIFKMIEAKSGVPDAELYQVFNMGIGMTVICSADKASAVQKLIEADGHRTWAIGEVTKGSGIVHVK
;
A
#
# COMPACT_ATOMS: atom_id res chain seq x y z
N MET A 1 -31.94 51.03 48.36
CA MET A 1 -31.69 50.52 46.97
C MET A 1 -30.33 49.92 46.97
N ARG A 2 -30.21 48.58 46.91
CA ARG A 2 -28.94 47.85 46.90
C ARG A 2 -28.54 47.55 45.48
N ASN A 3 -27.43 48.12 45.04
CA ASN A 3 -26.79 47.85 43.75
C ASN A 3 -26.19 46.43 43.77
N TYR A 4 -26.76 45.53 42.97
CA TYR A 4 -26.12 44.28 42.61
C TYR A 4 -25.31 44.49 41.32
N SER A 5 -24.01 44.77 41.46
CA SER A 5 -23.07 44.67 40.36
C SER A 5 -22.76 43.18 40.16
N ARG A 6 -23.30 42.60 39.12
CA ARG A 6 -22.93 41.25 38.67
C ARG A 6 -21.53 41.32 38.04
N ALA A 7 -20.55 40.87 38.82
CA ALA A 7 -19.26 40.48 38.27
C ALA A 7 -19.47 39.23 37.41
N PHE A 8 -19.49 39.40 36.09
CA PHE A 8 -19.31 38.27 35.17
C PHE A 8 -17.87 37.79 35.32
N SER A 9 -17.65 36.79 36.19
CA SER A 9 -16.40 36.04 36.20
C SER A 9 -16.24 35.38 34.85
N ARG A 10 -15.15 35.69 34.15
CA ARG A 10 -14.66 34.89 33.04
C ARG A 10 -14.47 33.48 33.56
N ILE A 11 -15.42 32.60 33.27
CA ILE A 11 -15.23 31.17 33.43
C ILE A 11 -14.16 30.79 32.41
N SER A 12 -12.92 30.71 32.88
CA SER A 12 -11.88 29.97 32.21
C SER A 12 -12.48 28.57 32.04
N MET A 13 -12.76 28.17 30.77
CA MET A 13 -13.20 26.80 30.50
C MET A 13 -12.03 25.90 30.88
N SER A 14 -12.06 25.37 32.10
CA SER A 14 -11.07 24.41 32.56
C SER A 14 -11.18 23.20 31.63
N GLN A 15 -10.06 22.79 31.05
CA GLN A 15 -10.01 21.56 30.24
C GLN A 15 -10.66 20.40 30.98
N LYS A 16 -11.51 19.61 30.29
CA LYS A 16 -12.14 18.41 30.87
C LYS A 16 -11.07 17.47 31.43
N ALA A 17 -11.38 16.71 32.48
CA ALA A 17 -10.41 15.84 33.15
C ALA A 17 -9.72 14.87 32.18
N TYR A 18 -10.46 14.30 31.23
CA TYR A 18 -9.93 13.35 30.26
C TYR A 18 -8.99 14.03 29.25
N ALA A 19 -9.27 15.27 28.84
CA ALA A 19 -8.36 16.05 28.00
C ALA A 19 -7.05 16.40 28.73
N ARG A 20 -7.09 16.65 30.07
CA ARG A 20 -5.87 16.81 30.89
C ARG A 20 -5.05 15.51 30.99
N ALA A 21 -5.72 14.36 30.89
CA ALA A 21 -5.07 13.05 30.82
C ALA A 21 -4.53 12.70 29.41
N GLY A 22 -4.67 13.62 28.43
CA GLY A 22 -4.14 13.47 27.09
C GLY A 22 -5.15 13.02 26.02
N VAL A 23 -6.43 12.77 26.40
CA VAL A 23 -7.48 12.33 25.44
C VAL A 23 -8.54 13.43 25.31
N ASP A 24 -8.51 14.17 24.22
CA ASP A 24 -9.45 15.25 23.91
C ASP A 24 -10.61 14.73 23.04
N ILE A 25 -11.73 14.34 23.68
CA ILE A 25 -12.93 13.85 22.99
C ILE A 25 -13.54 14.94 22.11
N ASP A 26 -13.59 16.20 22.58
CA ASP A 26 -14.21 17.30 21.82
C ASP A 26 -13.40 17.61 20.55
N LEU A 27 -12.08 17.57 20.63
CA LEU A 27 -11.20 17.67 19.46
C LEU A 27 -11.45 16.50 18.52
N GLY A 28 -11.48 15.27 19.03
CA GLY A 28 -11.77 14.07 18.24
C GLY A 28 -13.09 14.18 17.49
N ASN A 29 -14.15 14.62 18.15
CA ASN A 29 -15.46 14.82 17.53
C ASN A 29 -15.44 15.90 16.44
N ARG A 30 -14.76 17.03 16.67
CA ARG A 30 -14.62 18.08 15.64
C ARG A 30 -13.89 17.58 14.41
N VAL A 31 -12.81 16.83 14.59
CA VAL A 31 -12.03 16.27 13.48
C VAL A 31 -12.83 15.21 12.73
N LYS A 32 -13.51 14.31 13.45
CA LYS A 32 -14.39 13.28 12.84
C LYS A 32 -15.60 13.89 12.10
N ALA A 33 -16.05 15.07 12.46
CA ALA A 33 -17.15 15.76 11.74
C ALA A 33 -16.80 16.14 10.29
N THR A 34 -15.50 16.16 9.91
CA THR A 34 -15.05 16.41 8.53
C THR A 34 -15.08 15.16 7.65
N LEU A 35 -15.19 13.95 8.24
CA LEU A 35 -15.12 12.69 7.51
C LEU A 35 -16.14 12.55 6.36
N PRO A 36 -17.43 12.94 6.51
CA PRO A 36 -18.40 12.79 5.42
C PRO A 36 -17.97 13.50 4.12
N GLU A 37 -17.36 14.68 4.24
CA GLU A 37 -16.84 15.44 3.10
C GLU A 37 -15.58 14.77 2.53
N LEU A 38 -14.62 14.42 3.38
CA LEU A 38 -13.37 13.79 2.96
C LEU A 38 -13.59 12.45 2.26
N LEU A 39 -14.59 11.68 2.67
CA LEU A 39 -14.89 10.35 2.15
C LEU A 39 -15.92 10.35 1.01
N ALA A 40 -16.46 11.50 0.64
CA ALA A 40 -17.50 11.59 -0.40
C ALA A 40 -17.11 10.93 -1.73
N ALA A 41 -15.84 11.05 -2.13
CA ALA A 41 -15.30 10.45 -3.37
C ALA A 41 -15.23 8.93 -3.33
N THR A 42 -15.27 8.30 -2.15
CA THR A 42 -15.20 6.84 -1.98
C THR A 42 -16.58 6.19 -1.93
N LYS A 43 -17.65 6.98 -1.95
CA LYS A 43 -19.01 6.49 -1.77
C LYS A 43 -19.45 5.66 -2.97
N ARG A 44 -19.96 4.46 -2.70
CA ARG A 44 -20.53 3.54 -3.68
C ARG A 44 -21.97 3.21 -3.32
N PRO A 45 -22.81 2.83 -4.31
CA PRO A 45 -24.22 2.46 -4.06
C PRO A 45 -24.37 1.28 -3.10
N GLU A 46 -23.38 0.40 -3.03
CA GLU A 46 -23.37 -0.78 -2.16
C GLU A 46 -23.18 -0.44 -0.67
N VAL A 47 -22.72 0.78 -0.33
CA VAL A 47 -22.57 1.22 1.06
C VAL A 47 -23.93 1.64 1.61
N LEU A 48 -24.45 0.88 2.60
CA LEU A 48 -25.81 1.07 3.15
C LEU A 48 -25.83 1.93 4.43
N GLY A 49 -24.69 2.12 5.06
CA GLY A 49 -24.57 2.83 6.34
C GLY A 49 -24.09 4.27 6.20
N LYS A 50 -24.03 4.94 7.35
CA LYS A 50 -23.33 6.24 7.49
C LYS A 50 -21.99 6.01 8.17
N VAL A 51 -20.98 6.81 7.83
CA VAL A 51 -19.70 6.85 8.55
C VAL A 51 -19.97 7.25 10.02
N GLY A 52 -19.31 6.54 10.95
CA GLY A 52 -19.48 6.76 12.41
C GLY A 52 -20.54 5.87 13.08
N GLY A 53 -21.10 4.88 12.39
CA GLY A 53 -21.86 3.79 13.00
C GLY A 53 -20.94 2.76 13.70
N PHE A 54 -21.54 1.81 14.44
CA PHE A 54 -20.76 0.72 15.07
C PHE A 54 -20.09 -0.21 14.08
N GLY A 55 -20.58 -0.27 12.84
CA GLY A 55 -19.99 -1.09 11.77
C GLY A 55 -20.35 -0.54 10.40
N GLY A 56 -19.49 -0.81 9.43
CA GLY A 56 -19.73 -0.52 8.02
C GLY A 56 -20.65 -1.57 7.40
N LEU A 57 -21.67 -1.14 6.67
CA LEU A 57 -22.59 -2.03 5.96
C LEU A 57 -22.32 -1.95 4.46
N PHE A 58 -22.06 -3.10 3.83
CA PHE A 58 -21.80 -3.19 2.41
C PHE A 58 -22.64 -4.32 1.78
N ALA A 59 -23.44 -3.99 0.78
CA ALA A 59 -24.27 -4.96 0.05
C ALA A 59 -23.46 -5.59 -1.08
N LEU A 60 -23.13 -6.86 -0.97
CA LEU A 60 -22.48 -7.60 -2.04
C LEU A 60 -23.45 -7.76 -3.23
N ASN A 61 -23.02 -7.36 -4.43
CA ASN A 61 -23.79 -7.57 -5.66
C ASN A 61 -23.71 -9.03 -6.12
N THR A 62 -24.58 -9.88 -5.57
CA THR A 62 -24.63 -11.32 -5.87
C THR A 62 -25.03 -11.65 -7.33
N ARG A 63 -25.57 -10.68 -8.08
CA ARG A 63 -25.88 -10.87 -9.53
C ARG A 63 -24.60 -10.89 -10.38
N LYS A 64 -23.52 -10.31 -9.89
CA LYS A 64 -22.23 -10.22 -10.60
C LYS A 64 -21.41 -11.51 -10.47
N TYR A 65 -21.63 -12.30 -9.40
CA TYR A 65 -20.85 -13.49 -9.07
C TYR A 65 -21.76 -14.71 -8.91
N LYS A 66 -21.31 -15.84 -9.43
CA LYS A 66 -22.00 -17.14 -9.23
C LYS A 66 -21.58 -17.78 -7.90
N GLU A 67 -20.27 -17.80 -7.65
CA GLU A 67 -19.66 -18.31 -6.42
C GLU A 67 -18.66 -17.27 -5.88
N PRO A 68 -19.15 -16.18 -5.21
CA PRO A 68 -18.28 -15.12 -4.70
C PRO A 68 -17.39 -15.63 -3.57
N ILE A 69 -16.08 -15.40 -3.68
CA ILE A 69 -15.09 -15.61 -2.62
C ILE A 69 -14.63 -14.26 -2.13
N LEU A 70 -14.79 -14.00 -0.82
CA LEU A 70 -14.24 -12.82 -0.18
C LEU A 70 -12.75 -13.02 0.03
N VAL A 71 -11.98 -11.96 -0.23
CA VAL A 71 -10.54 -11.91 -0.03
C VAL A 71 -10.24 -10.71 0.85
N SER A 72 -9.45 -10.91 1.89
CA SER A 72 -9.05 -9.82 2.79
C SER A 72 -7.55 -9.84 3.05
N SER A 73 -6.98 -8.66 3.28
CA SER A 73 -5.63 -8.47 3.77
C SER A 73 -5.63 -7.35 4.81
N VAL A 74 -4.66 -7.39 5.72
CA VAL A 74 -4.39 -6.33 6.69
C VAL A 74 -2.90 -6.04 6.68
N ASP A 75 -2.56 -4.74 6.66
CA ASP A 75 -1.17 -4.32 6.70
C ASP A 75 -1.00 -2.97 7.41
N GLY A 76 0.24 -2.52 7.56
CA GLY A 76 0.65 -1.22 8.05
C GLY A 76 1.62 -0.55 7.07
N VAL A 77 2.06 0.66 7.41
CA VAL A 77 3.07 1.38 6.61
C VAL A 77 4.49 1.14 7.13
N GLY A 78 4.60 0.75 8.40
CA GLY A 78 5.87 0.44 9.02
C GLY A 78 6.79 1.67 9.20
N THR A 79 8.11 1.44 9.18
CA THR A 79 9.09 2.48 9.53
C THR A 79 9.28 3.58 8.48
N LYS A 80 8.57 3.54 7.35
CA LYS A 80 8.39 4.69 6.44
C LYS A 80 7.79 5.90 7.17
N LEU A 81 6.94 5.65 8.18
CA LEU A 81 6.37 6.69 9.05
C LEU A 81 7.43 7.62 9.66
N LYS A 82 8.61 7.11 10.01
CA LYS A 82 9.71 7.92 10.53
C LYS A 82 10.22 8.97 9.53
N ILE A 83 10.06 8.71 8.22
CA ILE A 83 10.38 9.68 7.18
C ILE A 83 9.28 10.75 7.12
N ALA A 84 8.01 10.33 7.20
CA ALA A 84 6.87 11.25 7.23
C ALA A 84 6.97 12.22 8.41
N PHE A 85 7.31 11.72 9.61
CA PHE A 85 7.53 12.55 10.80
C PHE A 85 8.67 13.54 10.61
N ALA A 86 9.80 13.09 10.07
CA ALA A 86 10.98 13.93 9.87
C ALA A 86 10.82 14.99 8.77
N MET A 87 9.89 14.76 7.81
CA MET A 87 9.57 15.66 6.72
C MET A 87 8.32 16.49 6.98
N ASP A 88 7.59 16.23 8.08
CA ASP A 88 6.26 16.81 8.38
C ASP A 88 5.33 16.69 7.16
N ARG A 89 5.28 15.48 6.58
CA ARG A 89 4.52 15.20 5.37
C ARG A 89 3.76 13.88 5.51
N HIS A 90 2.44 13.93 5.54
CA HIS A 90 1.56 12.82 5.92
C HIS A 90 0.56 12.40 4.83
N ASP A 91 0.43 13.19 3.78
CA ASP A 91 -0.52 13.00 2.66
C ASP A 91 -0.27 11.73 1.83
N THR A 92 0.95 11.18 1.87
CA THR A 92 1.31 9.95 1.15
C THR A 92 0.94 8.69 1.92
N ILE A 93 0.91 8.75 3.25
CA ILE A 93 0.82 7.59 4.14
C ILE A 93 -0.49 6.82 3.97
N GLY A 94 -1.62 7.53 3.88
CA GLY A 94 -2.91 6.90 3.62
C GLY A 94 -2.96 6.23 2.24
N GLN A 95 -2.32 6.83 1.24
CA GLN A 95 -2.22 6.24 -0.10
C GLN A 95 -1.36 4.98 -0.09
N ASP A 96 -0.23 5.01 0.61
CA ASP A 96 0.67 3.86 0.76
C ASP A 96 -0.08 2.65 1.30
N LEU A 97 -0.82 2.83 2.39
CA LEU A 97 -1.51 1.75 3.08
C LEU A 97 -2.62 1.13 2.22
N VAL A 98 -3.48 1.96 1.63
CA VAL A 98 -4.56 1.44 0.77
C VAL A 98 -4.01 0.72 -0.44
N ASN A 99 -3.02 1.31 -1.14
CA ASN A 99 -2.42 0.71 -2.34
C ASN A 99 -1.71 -0.61 -2.02
N HIS A 100 -1.01 -0.70 -0.88
CA HIS A 100 -0.41 -1.94 -0.41
C HIS A 100 -1.47 -3.03 -0.26
N CYS A 101 -2.51 -2.79 0.55
CA CYS A 101 -3.57 -3.76 0.80
C CYS A 101 -4.35 -4.15 -0.47
N VAL A 102 -4.59 -3.18 -1.38
CA VAL A 102 -5.23 -3.47 -2.68
C VAL A 102 -4.38 -4.41 -3.52
N ASN A 103 -3.07 -4.21 -3.57
CA ASN A 103 -2.16 -5.08 -4.33
C ASN A 103 -2.15 -6.51 -3.78
N ASP A 104 -2.22 -6.68 -2.46
CA ASP A 104 -2.25 -8.01 -1.82
C ASP A 104 -3.47 -8.84 -2.21
N ILE A 105 -4.64 -8.22 -2.35
CA ILE A 105 -5.82 -8.96 -2.80
C ILE A 105 -5.88 -9.08 -4.33
N ALA A 106 -5.30 -8.11 -5.06
CA ALA A 106 -5.26 -8.11 -6.51
C ALA A 106 -4.47 -9.29 -7.07
N VAL A 107 -3.40 -9.76 -6.40
CA VAL A 107 -2.63 -10.94 -6.83
C VAL A 107 -3.45 -12.21 -6.85
N LEU A 108 -4.54 -12.28 -6.11
CA LEU A 108 -5.52 -13.38 -6.12
C LEU A 108 -6.63 -13.17 -7.16
N GLY A 109 -6.61 -12.05 -7.88
CA GLY A 109 -7.64 -11.68 -8.86
C GLY A 109 -8.83 -10.93 -8.27
N ALA A 110 -8.82 -10.61 -6.98
CA ALA A 110 -9.92 -9.93 -6.32
C ALA A 110 -10.02 -8.46 -6.73
N GLU A 111 -11.26 -7.96 -6.86
CA GLU A 111 -11.53 -6.53 -6.92
C GLU A 111 -11.83 -6.01 -5.50
N PRO A 112 -11.35 -4.81 -5.13
CA PRO A 112 -11.61 -4.25 -3.82
C PRO A 112 -13.08 -3.83 -3.68
N LEU A 113 -13.64 -4.06 -2.49
CA LEU A 113 -14.99 -3.63 -2.12
C LEU A 113 -14.94 -2.45 -1.15
N PHE A 114 -14.34 -2.66 0.02
CA PHE A 114 -14.23 -1.65 1.04
C PHE A 114 -12.96 -1.79 1.87
N PHE A 115 -12.63 -0.69 2.54
CA PHE A 115 -11.47 -0.53 3.40
C PHE A 115 -11.90 -0.06 4.79
N LEU A 116 -11.18 -0.51 5.81
CA LEU A 116 -11.29 -0.08 7.20
C LEU A 116 -9.91 0.34 7.67
N ASP A 117 -9.80 1.50 8.32
CA ASP A 117 -8.53 2.02 8.82
C ASP A 117 -8.44 2.00 10.35
N TYR A 118 -7.24 1.94 10.86
CA TYR A 118 -6.89 2.23 12.23
C TYR A 118 -5.80 3.30 12.26
N LEU A 119 -6.00 4.33 13.08
CA LEU A 119 -5.01 5.36 13.35
C LEU A 119 -4.82 5.48 14.86
N GLY A 120 -3.65 5.07 15.36
CA GLY A 120 -3.25 5.22 16.75
C GLY A 120 -2.23 6.35 16.89
N THR A 121 -2.44 7.28 17.83
CA THR A 121 -1.53 8.41 18.07
C THR A 121 -1.43 8.75 19.55
N GLY A 122 -0.27 9.29 19.99
CA GLY A 122 -0.12 9.79 21.36
C GLY A 122 -0.96 11.03 21.64
N LYS A 123 -1.08 11.90 20.62
CA LYS A 123 -1.90 13.11 20.67
C LYS A 123 -2.46 13.39 19.28
N LEU A 124 -3.75 13.61 19.18
CA LEU A 124 -4.40 13.93 17.90
C LEU A 124 -4.01 15.34 17.42
N GLU A 125 -3.37 15.40 16.27
CA GLU A 125 -3.05 16.65 15.57
C GLU A 125 -3.97 16.76 14.32
N PRO A 126 -4.86 17.77 14.26
CA PRO A 126 -5.91 17.84 13.22
C PRO A 126 -5.40 17.87 11.78
N HIS A 127 -4.27 18.55 11.52
CA HIS A 127 -3.70 18.62 10.18
C HIS A 127 -3.16 17.26 9.74
N VAL A 128 -2.43 16.55 10.62
CA VAL A 128 -1.89 15.20 10.36
C VAL A 128 -3.02 14.21 10.07
N PHE A 129 -4.05 14.21 10.94
CA PHE A 129 -5.24 13.40 10.72
C PHE A 129 -5.86 13.66 9.35
N THR A 130 -6.09 14.95 9.03
CA THR A 130 -6.73 15.33 7.76
C THR A 130 -5.92 14.90 6.55
N GLU A 131 -4.59 15.03 6.57
CA GLU A 131 -3.73 14.57 5.49
C GLU A 131 -3.78 13.06 5.31
N ILE A 132 -3.70 12.29 6.39
CA ILE A 132 -3.78 10.83 6.35
C ILE A 132 -5.12 10.37 5.78
N ILE A 133 -6.24 10.93 6.27
CA ILE A 133 -7.59 10.57 5.78
C ILE A 133 -7.77 10.97 4.32
N LYS A 134 -7.29 12.13 3.89
CA LYS A 134 -7.28 12.50 2.46
C LYS A 134 -6.51 11.49 1.62
N GLY A 135 -5.36 11.01 2.12
CA GLY A 135 -4.59 9.95 1.48
C GLY A 135 -5.38 8.66 1.34
N PHE A 136 -6.04 8.19 2.41
CA PHE A 136 -6.94 7.04 2.36
C PHE A 136 -8.07 7.23 1.35
N ALA A 137 -8.78 8.36 1.42
CA ALA A 137 -9.90 8.65 0.54
C ALA A 137 -9.48 8.67 -0.93
N LYS A 138 -8.36 9.34 -1.24
CA LYS A 138 -7.82 9.39 -2.60
C LYS A 138 -7.52 7.99 -3.14
N ALA A 139 -6.75 7.20 -2.41
CA ALA A 139 -6.36 5.87 -2.86
C ALA A 139 -7.56 4.91 -2.92
N CYS A 140 -8.52 5.02 -1.99
CA CYS A 140 -9.77 4.26 -2.07
C CYS A 140 -10.55 4.60 -3.34
N ALA A 141 -10.70 5.89 -3.66
CA ALA A 141 -11.39 6.35 -4.88
C ALA A 141 -10.69 5.86 -6.15
N ASP A 142 -9.36 6.00 -6.23
CA ASP A 142 -8.53 5.56 -7.37
C ASP A 142 -8.68 4.04 -7.61
N ASN A 143 -8.85 3.27 -6.52
CA ASN A 143 -9.03 1.82 -6.54
C ASN A 143 -10.51 1.37 -6.59
N ARG A 144 -11.47 2.29 -6.70
CA ARG A 144 -12.90 1.99 -6.66
C ARG A 144 -13.31 1.22 -5.40
N CYS A 145 -12.72 1.58 -4.28
CA CYS A 145 -12.93 1.00 -2.97
C CYS A 145 -13.65 2.02 -2.08
N SER A 146 -14.53 1.59 -1.19
CA SER A 146 -15.19 2.49 -0.24
C SER A 146 -14.50 2.45 1.12
N LEU A 147 -14.11 3.61 1.66
CA LEU A 147 -13.73 3.70 3.06
C LEU A 147 -15.00 3.81 3.90
N ILE A 148 -15.37 2.72 4.60
CA ILE A 148 -16.70 2.59 5.25
C ILE A 148 -16.67 2.68 6.77
N GLY A 149 -15.49 2.72 7.37
CA GLY A 149 -15.29 2.79 8.81
C GLY A 149 -13.83 2.71 9.18
N GLY A 150 -13.59 2.84 10.47
CA GLY A 150 -12.25 2.77 11.03
C GLY A 150 -12.24 3.19 12.49
N GLU A 151 -11.06 3.26 13.10
CA GLU A 151 -10.87 3.68 14.48
C GLU A 151 -9.75 4.71 14.57
N THR A 152 -9.96 5.73 15.40
CA THR A 152 -8.93 6.72 15.75
C THR A 152 -8.73 6.71 17.26
N ALA A 153 -7.59 6.21 17.71
CA ALA A 153 -7.27 6.05 19.12
C ALA A 153 -6.23 7.09 19.58
N GLN A 154 -6.56 7.86 20.61
CA GLN A 154 -5.58 8.70 21.32
C GLN A 154 -5.02 7.88 22.49
N MET A 155 -3.74 7.55 22.46
CA MET A 155 -3.05 6.70 23.44
C MET A 155 -1.83 7.44 24.02
N PRO A 156 -2.06 8.39 24.94
CA PRO A 156 -0.98 9.15 25.58
C PRO A 156 -0.02 8.21 26.33
N GLY A 157 1.28 8.43 26.12
CA GLY A 157 2.33 7.61 26.73
C GLY A 157 2.68 6.33 25.96
N PHE A 158 1.86 5.91 24.97
CA PHE A 158 2.17 4.77 24.10
C PHE A 158 2.98 5.19 22.86
N TYR A 159 2.58 6.28 22.21
CA TYR A 159 3.33 6.91 21.12
C TYR A 159 4.06 8.15 21.63
N GLN A 160 5.22 8.46 21.05
CA GLN A 160 5.90 9.71 21.31
C GLN A 160 5.11 10.90 20.72
N LYS A 161 5.41 12.10 21.19
CA LYS A 161 4.77 13.31 20.67
C LYS A 161 5.04 13.46 19.17
N GLY A 162 3.99 13.63 18.38
CA GLY A 162 4.05 13.75 16.92
C GLY A 162 4.14 12.41 16.18
N GLU A 163 4.17 11.29 16.90
CA GLU A 163 4.17 9.97 16.28
C GLU A 163 2.77 9.36 16.27
N TYR A 164 2.53 8.55 15.26
CA TYR A 164 1.33 7.74 15.08
C TYR A 164 1.68 6.43 14.40
N ASP A 165 0.76 5.49 14.44
CA ASP A 165 0.77 4.30 13.60
C ASP A 165 -0.54 4.18 12.85
N VAL A 166 -0.50 3.53 11.68
CA VAL A 166 -1.66 3.26 10.84
C VAL A 166 -1.66 1.81 10.40
N SER A 167 -2.83 1.21 10.46
CA SER A 167 -3.10 -0.11 9.91
C SER A 167 -4.41 -0.07 9.14
N GLY A 168 -4.58 -0.94 8.15
CA GLY A 168 -5.78 -0.99 7.35
C GLY A 168 -6.15 -2.40 6.95
N THR A 169 -7.44 -2.64 6.85
CA THR A 169 -8.01 -3.89 6.39
C THR A 169 -8.79 -3.66 5.10
N ILE A 170 -8.38 -4.35 4.04
CA ILE A 170 -9.11 -4.40 2.77
C ILE A 170 -9.98 -5.64 2.73
N VAL A 171 -11.18 -5.50 2.18
CA VAL A 171 -12.03 -6.63 1.79
C VAL A 171 -12.36 -6.47 0.30
N GLY A 172 -12.10 -7.51 -0.44
CA GLY A 172 -12.41 -7.63 -1.86
C GLY A 172 -13.18 -8.90 -2.17
N VAL A 173 -13.50 -9.09 -3.44
CA VAL A 173 -14.23 -10.26 -3.92
C VAL A 173 -13.67 -10.75 -5.24
N VAL A 174 -13.66 -12.06 -5.41
CA VAL A 174 -13.33 -12.70 -6.69
C VAL A 174 -14.33 -13.81 -6.98
N GLU A 175 -14.67 -14.02 -8.25
CA GLU A 175 -15.40 -15.23 -8.68
C GLU A 175 -14.50 -16.44 -8.47
N LYS A 176 -15.00 -17.50 -7.79
CA LYS A 176 -14.22 -18.71 -7.47
C LYS A 176 -13.51 -19.30 -8.68
N SER A 177 -14.18 -19.35 -9.82
CA SER A 177 -13.61 -19.85 -11.08
C SER A 177 -12.57 -18.90 -11.69
N ALA A 178 -12.45 -17.66 -11.22
CA ALA A 178 -11.50 -16.65 -11.73
C ALA A 178 -10.28 -16.42 -10.82
N MET A 179 -10.24 -17.07 -9.65
CA MET A 179 -9.12 -16.94 -8.71
C MET A 179 -7.78 -17.27 -9.39
N LEU A 180 -6.76 -16.45 -9.09
CA LEU A 180 -5.37 -16.69 -9.51
C LEU A 180 -4.66 -17.42 -8.38
N ASP A 181 -4.45 -18.72 -8.54
CA ASP A 181 -3.83 -19.61 -7.54
C ASP A 181 -2.49 -20.21 -7.97
N GLY A 182 -1.97 -19.79 -9.12
CA GLY A 182 -0.68 -20.23 -9.67
C GLY A 182 -0.65 -21.64 -10.23
N LYS A 183 -1.69 -22.47 -10.04
CA LYS A 183 -1.68 -23.90 -10.44
C LYS A 183 -1.43 -24.14 -11.92
N GLN A 184 -1.69 -23.16 -12.77
CA GLN A 184 -1.47 -23.25 -14.23
C GLN A 184 -0.09 -22.78 -14.67
N ILE A 185 0.75 -22.29 -13.75
CA ILE A 185 2.13 -21.94 -14.03
C ILE A 185 2.91 -23.19 -14.40
N LYS A 186 3.74 -23.08 -15.46
CA LYS A 186 4.53 -24.20 -15.95
C LYS A 186 5.87 -23.72 -16.52
N PRO A 187 6.88 -24.58 -16.64
CA PRO A 187 8.13 -24.25 -17.30
C PRO A 187 7.88 -23.69 -18.71
N GLY A 188 8.63 -22.63 -19.04
CA GLY A 188 8.51 -21.87 -20.29
C GLY A 188 7.56 -20.67 -20.21
N ASP A 189 6.86 -20.46 -19.08
CA ASP A 189 6.09 -19.23 -18.89
C ASP A 189 7.03 -18.03 -18.66
N ALA A 190 6.63 -16.87 -19.15
CA ALA A 190 7.38 -15.63 -19.00
C ALA A 190 7.07 -14.95 -17.66
N VAL A 191 8.08 -14.30 -17.08
CA VAL A 191 7.93 -13.44 -15.90
C VAL A 191 8.15 -12.00 -16.32
N ILE A 192 7.10 -11.18 -16.18
CA ILE A 192 7.11 -9.74 -16.47
C ILE A 192 7.17 -9.00 -15.13
N GLY A 193 8.10 -8.06 -15.00
CA GLY A 193 8.16 -7.12 -13.90
C GLY A 193 7.42 -5.83 -14.26
N ILE A 194 6.68 -5.29 -13.30
CA ILE A 194 6.04 -3.96 -13.36
C ILE A 194 6.81 -3.02 -12.44
N GLU A 195 7.13 -1.84 -12.94
CA GLU A 195 7.89 -0.81 -12.21
C GLU A 195 7.28 -0.46 -10.85
N SER A 196 8.15 -0.27 -9.84
CA SER A 196 7.81 0.40 -8.60
C SER A 196 8.12 1.90 -8.68
N SER A 197 7.52 2.71 -7.80
CA SER A 197 7.85 4.14 -7.67
C SER A 197 9.12 4.39 -6.84
N GLY A 198 9.59 3.39 -6.12
CA GLY A 198 10.68 3.43 -5.15
C GLY A 198 10.57 2.24 -4.21
N LEU A 199 10.94 2.43 -2.93
CA LEU A 199 10.92 1.36 -1.93
C LEU A 199 9.50 0.85 -1.60
N HIS A 200 8.47 1.57 -1.98
CA HIS A 200 7.09 1.35 -1.57
C HIS A 200 6.92 1.48 -0.05
N THR A 201 6.67 0.37 0.68
CA THR A 201 6.48 0.36 2.13
C THR A 201 7.40 -0.63 2.84
N ASN A 202 8.41 -1.19 2.16
CA ASN A 202 9.27 -2.23 2.70
C ASN A 202 10.76 -1.84 2.66
N GLY A 203 11.55 -2.43 3.55
CA GLY A 203 13.00 -2.19 3.63
C GLY A 203 13.40 -0.87 4.32
N TYR A 204 12.47 -0.11 4.88
CA TYR A 204 12.73 1.22 5.43
C TYR A 204 13.65 1.23 6.64
N SER A 205 13.68 0.18 7.47
CA SER A 205 14.63 0.09 8.58
C SER A 205 16.06 0.05 8.07
N LEU A 206 16.34 -0.76 7.05
CA LEU A 206 17.67 -0.83 6.43
C LEU A 206 17.98 0.45 5.63
N ALA A 207 17.03 0.98 4.86
CA ALA A 207 17.22 2.22 4.09
C ALA A 207 17.54 3.41 5.01
N ARG A 208 16.87 3.54 6.15
CA ARG A 208 17.13 4.59 7.14
C ARG A 208 18.52 4.42 7.76
N LYS A 209 18.92 3.19 8.09
CA LYS A 209 20.27 2.91 8.54
C LYS A 209 21.30 3.37 7.50
N ILE A 210 21.18 2.91 6.26
CA ILE A 210 22.10 3.25 5.16
C ILE A 210 22.19 4.77 4.97
N PHE A 211 21.05 5.44 4.74
CA PHE A 211 21.07 6.86 4.36
C PHE A 211 21.36 7.82 5.52
N PHE A 212 20.79 7.58 6.69
CA PHE A 212 20.85 8.55 7.79
C PHE A 212 21.92 8.23 8.83
N GLU A 213 22.18 6.95 9.13
CA GLU A 213 23.19 6.56 10.09
C GLU A 213 24.55 6.37 9.41
N ASP A 214 24.65 5.53 8.38
CA ASP A 214 25.95 5.19 7.76
C ASP A 214 26.47 6.32 6.85
N LEU A 215 25.59 6.95 6.04
CA LEU A 215 25.95 8.06 5.14
C LEU A 215 25.76 9.44 5.75
N GLY A 216 25.21 9.56 6.94
CA GLY A 216 25.01 10.83 7.66
C GLY A 216 24.10 11.84 6.96
N LEU A 217 23.25 11.40 6.01
CA LEU A 217 22.33 12.28 5.32
C LEU A 217 21.18 12.70 6.26
N LYS A 218 20.61 13.87 6.00
CA LYS A 218 19.35 14.31 6.62
C LYS A 218 18.21 14.08 5.61
N PRO A 219 16.95 13.87 6.04
CA PRO A 219 15.81 13.69 5.13
C PRO A 219 15.68 14.87 4.11
N THR A 220 16.11 16.06 4.48
CA THR A 220 16.10 17.27 3.63
C THR A 220 17.33 17.40 2.72
N THR A 221 18.33 16.51 2.81
CA THR A 221 19.54 16.55 1.98
C THR A 221 19.19 16.30 0.52
N LYS A 222 19.63 17.22 -0.36
CA LYS A 222 19.55 17.04 -1.81
C LYS A 222 20.67 16.13 -2.29
N VAL A 223 20.32 15.11 -3.08
CA VAL A 223 21.24 14.06 -3.54
C VAL A 223 21.37 14.13 -5.04
N LYS A 224 22.61 14.27 -5.53
CA LYS A 224 22.91 14.41 -6.98
C LYS A 224 22.45 13.18 -7.77
N GLU A 225 22.70 12.00 -7.25
CA GLU A 225 22.31 10.72 -7.84
C GLU A 225 20.79 10.56 -8.00
N LEU A 226 20.00 11.32 -7.22
CA LEU A 226 18.55 11.38 -7.29
C LEU A 226 18.03 12.58 -8.10
N GLY A 227 18.85 13.11 -9.01
CA GLY A 227 18.51 14.29 -9.80
C GLY A 227 18.40 15.59 -8.99
N GLY A 228 19.05 15.66 -7.84
CA GLY A 228 19.00 16.83 -6.94
C GLY A 228 17.76 16.87 -6.04
N ASN A 229 16.94 15.85 -6.03
CA ASN A 229 15.80 15.73 -5.12
C ASN A 229 16.26 15.46 -3.69
N ARG A 230 15.44 15.84 -2.69
CA ARG A 230 15.70 15.49 -1.29
C ARG A 230 15.50 13.98 -1.11
N ILE A 231 16.39 13.36 -0.34
CA ILE A 231 16.27 11.91 -0.05
C ILE A 231 14.94 11.56 0.62
N GLY A 232 14.41 12.42 1.48
CA GLY A 232 13.11 12.25 2.12
C GLY A 232 11.94 12.24 1.12
N ASP A 233 11.98 13.10 0.09
CA ASP A 233 10.93 13.09 -0.97
C ASP A 233 10.99 11.79 -1.78
N GLU A 234 12.19 11.29 -2.08
CA GLU A 234 12.36 10.01 -2.78
C GLU A 234 11.82 8.86 -1.95
N LEU A 235 12.10 8.84 -0.64
CA LEU A 235 11.62 7.83 0.28
C LEU A 235 10.10 7.94 0.58
N LEU A 236 9.48 9.10 0.38
CA LEU A 236 8.03 9.30 0.54
C LEU A 236 7.23 9.10 -0.75
N LYS A 237 7.85 8.67 -1.84
CA LYS A 237 7.10 8.31 -3.04
C LYS A 237 6.02 7.30 -2.71
N VAL A 238 4.82 7.56 -3.23
CA VAL A 238 3.63 6.74 -2.95
C VAL A 238 3.80 5.34 -3.54
N HIS A 239 3.42 4.34 -2.80
CA HIS A 239 3.29 2.95 -3.22
C HIS A 239 2.33 2.84 -4.41
N VAL A 240 2.77 2.27 -5.53
CA VAL A 240 1.96 2.14 -6.74
C VAL A 240 0.82 1.15 -6.51
N SER A 241 -0.40 1.54 -6.90
CA SER A 241 -1.51 0.58 -6.98
C SER A 241 -1.52 -0.12 -8.32
N TYR A 242 -1.45 -1.44 -8.30
CA TYR A 242 -1.59 -2.30 -9.48
C TYR A 242 -3.00 -2.89 -9.63
N GLY A 243 -3.88 -2.69 -8.64
CA GLY A 243 -5.26 -3.21 -8.66
C GLY A 243 -6.00 -2.92 -9.97
N PRO A 244 -6.08 -1.66 -10.43
CA PRO A 244 -6.79 -1.32 -11.67
C PRO A 244 -6.24 -2.01 -12.92
N VAL A 245 -4.92 -2.07 -13.11
CA VAL A 245 -4.30 -2.73 -14.27
C VAL A 245 -4.45 -4.25 -14.20
N VAL A 246 -4.37 -4.84 -13.01
CA VAL A 246 -4.60 -6.28 -12.80
C VAL A 246 -6.02 -6.67 -13.22
N GLN A 247 -7.03 -5.88 -12.83
CA GLN A 247 -8.42 -6.14 -13.25
C GLN A 247 -8.58 -6.08 -14.79
N LYS A 248 -7.89 -5.15 -15.47
CA LYS A 248 -7.86 -5.08 -16.93
C LYS A 248 -7.18 -6.31 -17.56
N LEU A 249 -6.06 -6.77 -16.97
CA LEU A 249 -5.35 -7.98 -17.41
C LEU A 249 -6.26 -9.21 -17.33
N ILE A 250 -6.89 -9.44 -16.17
CA ILE A 250 -7.78 -10.59 -15.94
C ILE A 250 -8.94 -10.54 -16.94
N LYS A 251 -9.59 -9.41 -17.08
CA LYS A 251 -10.71 -9.23 -18.02
C LYS A 251 -10.32 -9.56 -19.46
N LYS A 252 -9.12 -9.17 -19.91
CA LYS A 252 -8.67 -9.35 -21.30
C LYS A 252 -8.13 -10.75 -21.55
N PHE A 253 -7.31 -11.28 -20.64
CA PHE A 253 -6.51 -12.47 -20.88
C PHE A 253 -7.03 -13.75 -20.18
N ASN A 254 -7.95 -13.61 -19.23
CA ASN A 254 -8.50 -14.73 -18.47
C ASN A 254 -10.03 -14.83 -18.59
N ALA A 255 -10.61 -14.39 -19.70
CA ALA A 255 -12.04 -14.47 -19.95
C ALA A 255 -12.55 -15.93 -19.85
N THR A 256 -13.74 -16.10 -19.31
CA THR A 256 -14.41 -17.39 -19.11
C THR A 256 -14.44 -18.21 -20.42
N GLY A 257 -14.14 -19.50 -20.33
CA GLY A 257 -14.15 -20.43 -21.47
C GLY A 257 -12.89 -20.39 -22.34
N LYS A 258 -11.85 -19.61 -21.98
CA LYS A 258 -10.56 -19.59 -22.68
C LYS A 258 -9.43 -20.02 -21.74
N PRO A 259 -8.32 -20.61 -22.27
CA PRO A 259 -7.14 -20.83 -21.45
C PRO A 259 -6.63 -19.52 -20.87
N ARG A 260 -6.29 -19.54 -19.58
CA ARG A 260 -5.77 -18.36 -18.89
C ARG A 260 -4.36 -18.06 -19.37
N ALA A 261 -4.15 -16.84 -19.87
CA ALA A 261 -2.82 -16.39 -20.24
C ALA A 261 -2.04 -15.83 -19.04
N VAL A 262 -2.69 -15.06 -18.17
CA VAL A 262 -2.13 -14.62 -16.88
C VAL A 262 -2.41 -15.70 -15.85
N LYS A 263 -1.34 -16.31 -15.32
CA LYS A 263 -1.42 -17.52 -14.49
C LYS A 263 -1.11 -17.28 -13.02
N GLY A 264 -0.32 -16.26 -12.73
CA GLY A 264 0.05 -15.89 -11.37
C GLY A 264 0.55 -14.47 -11.30
N LEU A 265 0.44 -13.87 -10.12
CA LEU A 265 0.90 -12.54 -9.78
C LEU A 265 1.60 -12.60 -8.43
N ALA A 266 2.67 -11.80 -8.25
CA ALA A 266 3.27 -11.63 -6.94
C ALA A 266 3.49 -10.13 -6.66
N HIS A 267 2.97 -9.65 -5.54
CA HIS A 267 3.25 -8.32 -5.01
C HIS A 267 4.60 -8.36 -4.30
N ILE A 268 5.53 -7.49 -4.72
CA ILE A 268 6.89 -7.52 -4.20
C ILE A 268 7.00 -6.58 -3.00
N THR A 269 6.88 -7.19 -1.82
CA THR A 269 6.90 -6.56 -0.49
C THR A 269 8.14 -6.99 0.31
N GLY A 270 8.06 -7.04 1.63
CA GLY A 270 9.10 -7.64 2.48
C GLY A 270 9.36 -9.09 2.06
N GLY A 271 10.63 -9.44 1.91
CA GLY A 271 11.07 -10.68 1.28
C GLY A 271 11.48 -10.51 -0.20
N GLY A 272 11.26 -9.32 -0.81
CA GLY A 272 11.71 -8.98 -2.16
C GLY A 272 11.22 -9.95 -3.23
N LEU A 273 11.99 -10.09 -4.30
CA LEU A 273 11.69 -11.06 -5.36
C LEU A 273 11.86 -12.51 -4.89
N ILE A 274 12.76 -12.73 -3.92
CA ILE A 274 13.17 -14.06 -3.45
C ILE A 274 12.01 -14.78 -2.72
N ASP A 275 11.29 -14.09 -1.81
CA ASP A 275 10.31 -14.73 -0.95
C ASP A 275 8.85 -14.51 -1.41
N ASN A 276 8.60 -13.50 -2.28
CA ASN A 276 7.22 -13.22 -2.71
C ASN A 276 6.80 -14.02 -3.94
N ILE A 277 7.66 -14.20 -4.94
CA ILE A 277 7.33 -14.99 -6.13
C ILE A 277 7.02 -16.45 -5.78
N PRO A 278 7.75 -17.15 -4.88
CA PRO A 278 7.44 -18.53 -4.49
C PRO A 278 6.02 -18.75 -3.95
N ARG A 279 5.38 -17.73 -3.38
CA ARG A 279 4.02 -17.83 -2.83
C ARG A 279 2.97 -18.23 -3.86
N VAL A 280 3.24 -18.00 -5.14
CA VAL A 280 2.33 -18.32 -6.25
C VAL A 280 2.83 -19.49 -7.11
N LEU A 281 4.06 -19.98 -6.88
CA LEU A 281 4.65 -21.03 -7.71
C LEU A 281 4.13 -22.43 -7.31
N PRO A 282 3.87 -23.30 -8.31
CA PRO A 282 3.79 -24.73 -8.07
C PRO A 282 5.13 -25.29 -7.56
N LYS A 283 5.08 -26.31 -6.70
CA LYS A 283 6.29 -26.93 -6.10
C LYS A 283 7.28 -27.54 -7.10
N ASN A 284 6.90 -27.73 -8.36
CA ASN A 284 7.74 -28.29 -9.42
C ASN A 284 8.25 -27.22 -10.40
N CYS A 285 8.11 -25.93 -10.03
CA CYS A 285 8.54 -24.81 -10.86
C CYS A 285 9.44 -23.88 -10.06
N ASP A 286 10.56 -23.47 -10.66
CA ASP A 286 11.40 -22.35 -10.19
C ASP A 286 11.20 -21.14 -11.10
N VAL A 287 11.64 -19.97 -10.64
CA VAL A 287 11.76 -18.78 -11.48
C VAL A 287 13.22 -18.34 -11.54
N VAL A 288 13.69 -18.07 -12.75
CA VAL A 288 15.00 -17.46 -12.98
C VAL A 288 14.79 -15.98 -13.35
N ILE A 289 15.25 -15.08 -12.49
CA ILE A 289 15.26 -13.62 -12.70
C ILE A 289 16.63 -13.21 -13.22
N ARG A 290 16.66 -12.46 -14.32
CA ARG A 290 17.89 -11.94 -14.94
C ARG A 290 18.19 -10.54 -14.45
N LYS A 291 19.25 -10.36 -13.66
CA LYS A 291 19.76 -9.04 -13.25
C LYS A 291 20.06 -8.19 -14.50
N GLY A 292 19.84 -6.88 -14.39
CA GLY A 292 20.07 -5.96 -15.51
C GLY A 292 19.04 -6.00 -16.62
N SER A 293 18.00 -6.86 -16.54
CA SER A 293 16.93 -6.90 -17.52
C SER A 293 15.90 -5.78 -17.39
N TRP A 294 16.03 -4.91 -16.40
CA TRP A 294 15.19 -3.71 -16.21
C TRP A 294 16.02 -2.50 -15.80
N ASP A 295 15.47 -1.31 -16.03
CA ASP A 295 16.07 -0.05 -15.61
C ASP A 295 15.87 0.17 -14.12
N MET A 296 16.86 -0.21 -13.33
CA MET A 296 16.80 -0.01 -11.87
C MET A 296 16.74 1.48 -11.53
N LEU A 297 15.84 1.84 -10.61
CA LEU A 297 15.67 3.22 -10.15
C LEU A 297 16.94 3.72 -9.42
N PRO A 298 17.26 5.03 -9.53
CA PRO A 298 18.47 5.60 -8.94
C PRO A 298 18.66 5.32 -7.45
N ILE A 299 17.56 5.26 -6.68
CA ILE A 299 17.60 4.96 -5.24
C ILE A 299 18.19 3.58 -4.96
N PHE A 300 17.84 2.56 -5.76
CA PHE A 300 18.38 1.21 -5.58
C PHE A 300 19.83 1.09 -6.05
N LYS A 301 20.20 1.77 -7.14
CA LYS A 301 21.61 1.88 -7.55
C LYS A 301 22.47 2.50 -6.44
N MET A 302 21.94 3.51 -5.75
CA MET A 302 22.61 4.13 -4.62
C MET A 302 22.73 3.19 -3.42
N ILE A 303 21.68 2.40 -3.14
CA ILE A 303 21.70 1.38 -2.09
C ILE A 303 22.75 0.31 -2.42
N GLU A 304 22.76 -0.27 -3.62
CA GLU A 304 23.78 -1.25 -4.06
C GLU A 304 25.20 -0.71 -3.90
N ALA A 305 25.45 0.51 -4.39
CA ALA A 305 26.80 1.07 -4.39
C ALA A 305 27.32 1.47 -3.02
N LYS A 306 26.43 1.80 -2.06
CA LYS A 306 26.84 2.48 -0.81
C LYS A 306 26.52 1.70 0.46
N SER A 307 25.71 0.64 0.41
CA SER A 307 25.29 -0.08 1.61
C SER A 307 26.30 -1.10 2.12
N GLY A 308 27.15 -1.63 1.24
CA GLY A 308 28.00 -2.79 1.56
C GLY A 308 27.22 -4.09 1.84
N VAL A 309 25.91 -4.09 1.63
CA VAL A 309 25.03 -5.26 1.81
C VAL A 309 25.16 -6.19 0.60
N PRO A 310 25.29 -7.51 0.79
CA PRO A 310 25.35 -8.46 -0.32
C PRO A 310 24.09 -8.40 -1.21
N ASP A 311 24.28 -8.55 -2.52
CA ASP A 311 23.18 -8.53 -3.49
C ASP A 311 22.02 -9.46 -3.12
N ALA A 312 22.32 -10.68 -2.68
CA ALA A 312 21.28 -11.65 -2.32
C ALA A 312 20.35 -11.11 -1.21
N GLU A 313 20.90 -10.38 -0.25
CA GLU A 313 20.13 -9.75 0.82
C GLU A 313 19.35 -8.53 0.29
N LEU A 314 19.94 -7.72 -0.61
CA LEU A 314 19.24 -6.58 -1.21
C LEU A 314 17.98 -7.03 -1.98
N TYR A 315 18.07 -8.12 -2.75
CA TYR A 315 16.97 -8.71 -3.50
C TYR A 315 15.93 -9.42 -2.61
N GLN A 316 16.24 -9.66 -1.34
CA GLN A 316 15.33 -10.17 -0.33
C GLN A 316 14.70 -9.04 0.50
N VAL A 317 15.40 -7.93 0.75
CA VAL A 317 14.88 -6.81 1.54
C VAL A 317 14.06 -5.84 0.71
N PHE A 318 14.50 -5.54 -0.51
CA PHE A 318 13.92 -4.52 -1.38
C PHE A 318 13.26 -5.10 -2.62
N ASN A 319 12.33 -4.34 -3.19
CA ASN A 319 11.72 -4.67 -4.49
C ASN A 319 12.63 -4.43 -5.70
N MET A 320 13.78 -3.78 -5.51
CA MET A 320 14.81 -3.46 -6.51
C MET A 320 14.26 -2.80 -7.80
N GLY A 321 13.15 -2.08 -7.70
CA GLY A 321 12.51 -1.38 -8.82
C GLY A 321 11.34 -2.14 -9.45
N ILE A 322 11.04 -3.35 -9.00
CA ILE A 322 9.91 -4.17 -9.45
C ILE A 322 8.89 -4.31 -8.33
N GLY A 323 7.75 -3.63 -8.46
CA GLY A 323 6.71 -3.66 -7.41
C GLY A 323 5.72 -4.81 -7.55
N MET A 324 5.54 -5.35 -8.77
CA MET A 324 4.70 -6.53 -9.01
C MET A 324 5.28 -7.37 -10.15
N THR A 325 5.10 -8.69 -10.06
CA THR A 325 5.41 -9.60 -11.16
C THR A 325 4.15 -10.25 -11.73
N VAL A 326 4.15 -10.46 -13.03
CA VAL A 326 3.09 -11.16 -13.77
C VAL A 326 3.71 -12.39 -14.44
N ILE A 327 3.23 -13.58 -14.07
CA ILE A 327 3.60 -14.84 -14.70
C ILE A 327 2.54 -15.18 -15.74
N CYS A 328 2.93 -15.30 -17.01
CA CYS A 328 2.00 -15.54 -18.10
C CYS A 328 2.58 -16.45 -19.17
N SER A 329 1.71 -16.98 -20.05
CA SER A 329 2.13 -17.76 -21.19
C SER A 329 3.08 -16.95 -22.08
N ALA A 330 4.22 -17.53 -22.49
CA ALA A 330 5.27 -16.84 -23.22
C ALA A 330 4.77 -16.19 -24.53
N ASP A 331 3.86 -16.86 -25.25
CA ASP A 331 3.23 -16.34 -26.48
C ASP A 331 2.33 -15.11 -26.25
N LYS A 332 1.96 -14.82 -25.03
CA LYS A 332 1.14 -13.66 -24.62
C LYS A 332 1.95 -12.56 -23.94
N ALA A 333 3.21 -12.79 -23.60
CA ALA A 333 4.04 -11.84 -22.85
C ALA A 333 4.04 -10.42 -23.44
N SER A 334 4.30 -10.28 -24.73
CA SER A 334 4.31 -8.97 -25.40
C SER A 334 2.92 -8.28 -25.36
N ALA A 335 1.84 -9.04 -25.49
CA ALA A 335 0.49 -8.48 -25.43
C ALA A 335 0.10 -8.05 -23.99
N VAL A 336 0.59 -8.79 -23.00
CA VAL A 336 0.41 -8.45 -21.57
C VAL A 336 1.18 -7.15 -21.26
N GLN A 337 2.46 -7.04 -21.67
CA GLN A 337 3.26 -5.83 -21.48
C GLN A 337 2.59 -4.60 -22.13
N LYS A 338 2.19 -4.71 -23.40
CA LYS A 338 1.50 -3.61 -24.11
C LYS A 338 0.24 -3.12 -23.39
N LEU A 339 -0.52 -4.01 -22.74
CA LEU A 339 -1.69 -3.58 -21.97
C LEU A 339 -1.27 -2.81 -20.72
N ILE A 340 -0.25 -3.29 -20.01
CA ILE A 340 0.26 -2.65 -18.79
C ILE A 340 0.86 -1.28 -19.12
N GLU A 341 1.62 -1.19 -20.21
CA GLU A 341 2.24 0.05 -20.68
C GLU A 341 1.20 1.08 -21.15
N ALA A 342 0.14 0.63 -21.81
CA ALA A 342 -1.00 1.48 -22.18
C ALA A 342 -1.77 2.02 -20.96
N ASP A 343 -1.60 1.40 -19.79
CA ASP A 343 -2.13 1.87 -18.51
C ASP A 343 -1.16 2.79 -17.73
N GLY A 344 -0.01 3.10 -18.34
CA GLY A 344 0.97 4.07 -17.81
C GLY A 344 2.08 3.47 -16.95
N HIS A 345 2.24 2.14 -16.91
CA HIS A 345 3.30 1.48 -16.15
C HIS A 345 4.40 0.98 -17.08
N ARG A 346 5.67 1.14 -16.69
CA ARG A 346 6.79 0.52 -17.39
C ARG A 346 6.87 -0.95 -17.04
N THR A 347 7.26 -1.77 -18.02
CA THR A 347 7.40 -3.22 -17.84
C THR A 347 8.64 -3.78 -18.51
N TRP A 348 9.11 -4.92 -18.00
CA TRP A 348 10.24 -5.67 -18.56
C TRP A 348 10.00 -7.17 -18.46
N ALA A 349 10.49 -7.92 -19.46
CA ALA A 349 10.59 -9.37 -19.35
C ALA A 349 11.81 -9.71 -18.48
N ILE A 350 11.58 -9.87 -17.19
CA ILE A 350 12.66 -10.01 -16.19
C ILE A 350 13.12 -11.46 -15.97
N GLY A 351 12.38 -12.43 -16.47
CA GLY A 351 12.72 -13.82 -16.22
C GLY A 351 11.80 -14.81 -16.88
N GLU A 352 11.95 -16.05 -16.48
CA GLU A 352 11.19 -17.19 -16.98
C GLU A 352 10.98 -18.26 -15.90
N VAL A 353 9.95 -19.06 -16.09
CA VAL A 353 9.66 -20.23 -15.25
C VAL A 353 10.43 -21.44 -15.79
N THR A 354 11.10 -22.15 -14.90
CA THR A 354 11.85 -23.38 -15.21
C THR A 354 11.34 -24.56 -14.38
N LYS A 355 11.76 -25.80 -14.70
CA LYS A 355 11.57 -26.92 -13.79
C LYS A 355 12.37 -26.70 -12.52
N GLY A 356 11.78 -27.04 -11.36
CA GLY A 356 12.46 -26.79 -10.10
C GLY A 356 11.73 -27.31 -8.86
N SER A 357 11.87 -26.57 -7.76
CA SER A 357 11.41 -26.95 -6.42
C SER A 357 10.60 -25.86 -5.70
N GLY A 358 10.22 -24.80 -6.39
CA GLY A 358 9.42 -23.68 -5.87
C GLY A 358 10.26 -22.49 -5.38
N ILE A 359 11.45 -22.27 -5.96
CA ILE A 359 12.37 -21.22 -5.53
C ILE A 359 12.67 -20.21 -6.64
N VAL A 360 13.26 -19.07 -6.26
CA VAL A 360 13.70 -18.02 -7.17
C VAL A 360 15.23 -17.96 -7.21
N HIS A 361 15.76 -17.92 -8.42
CA HIS A 361 17.18 -17.69 -8.70
C HIS A 361 17.35 -16.31 -9.32
N VAL A 362 18.10 -15.43 -8.69
CA VAL A 362 18.48 -14.13 -9.24
C VAL A 362 19.90 -14.24 -9.78
N LYS A 363 20.09 -14.11 -11.09
CA LYS A 363 21.35 -14.34 -11.81
C LYS A 363 21.77 -13.12 -12.61
#